data_b1c8d7b91032b0769ceb1f4bfdae08af
#
_entry.id   b1c8d7b91032b0769ceb1f4bfdae08af
#
_cell.length_a   1.000
_cell.length_b   1.000
_cell.length_c   1.000
_cell.angle_alpha   90.00
_cell.angle_beta   90.00
_cell.angle_gamma   90.00
#
_symmetry.space_group_name_H-M   'P 1'
#
loop_
_entity.id
_entity.type
_entity.pdbx_description
1 polymer ?
#
loop_
_entity_poly.entity_id
_entity_poly.type
_entity_poly.pdbx_seq_one_letter_code
_entity_poly.pdbx_strand_id
1 'polypeptide(L)'
;IALSLKISEHSLRYLRSNFPDSKISLIYLPSSLSIYNFVDCEISPAPLVLMGKSRSGVFKPVAAIERNKFLRAEIHKITQKTGTEFWDTTEYLKEIARNQLLHGPRDPIHLNRAGYEAFTESILSYLKPQS
;
A
#
# COMPACT_ATOMS: atom_id res chain seq x y z
N ILE A 1 8.61 -0.79 12.71
CA ILE A 1 7.14 -0.80 12.51
C ILE A 1 6.45 -0.04 13.64
N ALA A 2 6.65 -0.37 14.92
CA ALA A 2 5.95 0.28 16.03
C ALA A 2 6.16 1.82 16.06
N LEU A 3 7.39 2.29 15.85
CA LEU A 3 7.68 3.72 15.77
C LEU A 3 6.99 4.39 14.59
N SER A 4 7.01 3.75 13.41
CA SER A 4 6.37 4.30 12.20
C SER A 4 4.86 4.44 12.40
N LEU A 5 4.20 3.47 13.03
CA LEU A 5 2.77 3.53 13.33
C LEU A 5 2.44 4.66 14.33
N LYS A 6 3.28 4.85 15.36
CA LYS A 6 3.12 5.98 16.30
C LYS A 6 3.29 7.33 15.62
N ILE A 7 4.25 7.45 14.72
CA ILE A 7 4.46 8.67 13.92
C ILE A 7 3.23 8.93 13.03
N SER A 8 2.72 7.89 12.36
CA SER A 8 1.51 8.02 11.53
C SER A 8 0.30 8.49 12.35
N GLU A 9 0.06 7.90 13.52
CA GLU A 9 -1.02 8.32 14.40
C GLU A 9 -0.85 9.78 14.87
N HIS A 10 0.35 10.15 15.27
CA HIS A 10 0.64 11.52 15.69
C HIS A 10 0.42 12.52 14.54
N SER A 11 0.89 12.20 13.34
CA SER A 11 0.71 13.04 12.14
C SER A 11 -0.77 13.25 11.80
N LEU A 12 -1.58 12.19 11.84
CA LEU A 12 -3.01 12.31 11.58
C LEU A 12 -3.74 13.12 12.67
N ARG A 13 -3.38 12.94 13.94
CA ARG A 13 -3.91 13.78 15.03
C ARG A 13 -3.53 15.25 14.84
N TYR A 14 -2.28 15.53 14.47
CA TYR A 14 -1.82 16.88 14.17
C TYR A 14 -2.60 17.50 13.00
N LEU A 15 -2.79 16.78 11.90
CA LEU A 15 -3.61 17.24 10.78
C LEU A 15 -5.04 17.53 11.22
N ARG A 16 -5.66 16.61 11.98
CA ARG A 16 -7.02 16.80 12.47
C ARG A 16 -7.17 18.03 13.39
N SER A 17 -6.19 18.28 14.27
CA SER A 17 -6.22 19.44 15.15
C SER A 17 -6.05 20.79 14.41
N ASN A 18 -5.29 20.80 13.31
CA ASN A 18 -5.09 22.02 12.51
C ASN A 18 -6.17 22.24 11.45
N PHE A 19 -6.87 21.19 11.05
CA PHE A 19 -7.91 21.21 10.01
C PHE A 19 -9.17 20.49 10.52
N PRO A 20 -9.84 21.01 11.58
CA PRO A 20 -10.95 20.30 12.23
C PRO A 20 -12.15 20.09 11.31
N ASP A 21 -12.43 21.05 10.43
CA ASP A 21 -13.58 21.02 9.53
C ASP A 21 -13.28 20.35 8.18
N SER A 22 -12.03 19.91 7.96
CA SER A 22 -11.62 19.31 6.70
C SER A 22 -11.87 17.81 6.69
N LYS A 23 -12.28 17.30 5.52
CA LYS A 23 -12.30 15.86 5.26
C LYS A 23 -10.87 15.39 5.01
N ILE A 24 -10.36 14.53 5.88
CA ILE A 24 -9.01 13.97 5.76
C ILE A 24 -9.13 12.49 5.40
N SER A 25 -8.52 12.10 4.30
CA SER A 25 -8.48 10.72 3.82
C SER A 25 -7.03 10.23 3.75
N LEU A 26 -6.77 9.05 4.28
CA LEU A 26 -5.49 8.35 4.16
C LEU A 26 -5.63 7.28 3.08
N ILE A 27 -4.82 7.39 2.02
CA ILE A 27 -4.78 6.42 0.94
C ILE A 27 -3.67 5.40 1.23
N TYR A 28 -4.03 4.13 1.27
CA TYR A 28 -3.09 3.05 1.44
C TYR A 28 -2.73 2.44 0.09
N LEU A 29 -1.46 2.58 -0.31
CA LEU A 29 -0.88 1.93 -1.48
C LEU A 29 -0.06 0.71 -1.02
N PRO A 30 -0.46 -0.52 -1.39
CA PRO A 30 0.27 -1.73 -1.03
C PRO A 30 1.63 -1.80 -1.75
N SER A 31 2.59 -2.52 -1.16
CA SER A 31 3.85 -2.81 -1.84
C SER A 31 3.63 -3.72 -3.06
N SER A 32 4.48 -3.58 -4.08
CA SER A 32 4.43 -4.43 -5.28
C SER A 32 4.43 -5.93 -4.94
N LEU A 33 5.19 -6.34 -3.91
CA LEU A 33 5.28 -7.74 -3.47
C LEU A 33 3.99 -8.29 -2.83
N SER A 34 3.03 -7.44 -2.53
CA SER A 34 1.78 -7.85 -1.86
C SER A 34 0.55 -7.86 -2.76
N ILE A 35 0.68 -7.42 -4.02
CA ILE A 35 -0.44 -7.38 -4.97
C ILE A 35 -0.39 -8.48 -6.03
N TYR A 36 0.76 -9.12 -6.27
CA TYR A 36 0.88 -10.20 -7.23
C TYR A 36 0.75 -11.58 -6.58
N ASN A 37 0.21 -12.53 -7.35
CA ASN A 37 0.29 -13.96 -7.04
C ASN A 37 1.59 -14.50 -7.61
N PHE A 38 2.55 -14.80 -6.74
CA PHE A 38 3.81 -15.40 -7.15
C PHE A 38 3.63 -16.92 -7.34
N VAL A 39 4.07 -17.41 -8.50
CA VAL A 39 4.02 -18.84 -8.82
C VAL A 39 5.07 -19.60 -8.02
N ASP A 40 6.25 -18.99 -7.81
CA ASP A 40 7.32 -19.54 -7.02
C ASP A 40 7.37 -18.89 -5.63
N CYS A 41 7.66 -19.68 -4.60
CA CYS A 41 7.77 -19.19 -3.23
C CYS A 41 9.03 -18.37 -2.97
N GLU A 42 9.87 -18.13 -4.00
CA GLU A 42 11.16 -17.47 -3.89
C GLU A 42 11.32 -16.39 -4.95
N ILE A 43 11.73 -15.19 -4.53
CA ILE A 43 12.00 -14.07 -5.42
C ILE A 43 13.50 -13.79 -5.42
N SER A 44 14.06 -13.55 -6.63
CA SER A 44 15.44 -13.11 -6.76
C SER A 44 15.70 -11.87 -5.89
N PRO A 45 16.83 -11.81 -5.17
CA PRO A 45 17.20 -10.64 -4.38
C PRO A 45 17.51 -9.39 -5.22
N ALA A 46 17.70 -9.53 -6.53
CA ALA A 46 18.07 -8.42 -7.42
C ALA A 46 17.12 -7.21 -7.32
N PRO A 47 15.79 -7.35 -7.32
CA PRO A 47 14.88 -6.22 -7.11
C PRO A 47 15.00 -5.60 -5.72
N LEU A 48 15.38 -6.39 -4.70
CA LEU A 48 15.54 -5.91 -3.32
C LEU A 48 16.84 -5.15 -3.09
N VAL A 49 17.88 -5.43 -3.88
CA VAL A 49 19.13 -4.67 -3.90
C VAL A 49 18.88 -3.26 -4.43
N LEU A 50 18.04 -3.11 -5.45
CA LEU A 50 17.60 -1.81 -5.96
C LEU A 50 16.82 -0.99 -4.91
N MET A 51 16.21 -1.65 -3.92
CA MET A 51 15.55 -1.02 -2.77
C MET A 51 16.53 -0.61 -1.65
N GLY A 52 17.85 -0.65 -1.87
CA GLY A 52 18.86 -0.34 -0.86
C GLY A 52 18.92 -1.36 0.29
N LYS A 53 18.29 -2.51 0.15
CA LYS A 53 18.32 -3.61 1.11
C LYS A 53 19.37 -4.63 0.66
N SER A 54 20.63 -4.39 1.00
CA SER A 54 21.69 -5.38 0.87
C SER A 54 21.36 -6.57 1.78
N ARG A 55 20.75 -7.62 1.24
CA ARG A 55 20.62 -8.93 1.88
C ARG A 55 20.92 -10.01 0.86
N SER A 56 22.00 -10.73 1.11
CA SER A 56 22.22 -12.06 0.53
C SER A 56 21.15 -12.99 1.09
N GLY A 57 20.27 -13.51 0.24
CA GLY A 57 19.27 -14.49 0.65
C GLY A 57 18.01 -14.48 -0.20
N VAL A 58 17.35 -15.60 -0.22
CA VAL A 58 16.07 -15.80 -0.89
C VAL A 58 14.98 -15.07 -0.12
N PHE A 59 14.19 -14.24 -0.81
CA PHE A 59 13.06 -13.53 -0.21
C PHE A 59 11.79 -14.37 -0.36
N LYS A 60 11.10 -14.61 0.77
CA LYS A 60 9.82 -15.31 0.77
C LYS A 60 8.66 -14.29 0.65
N PRO A 61 7.86 -14.32 -0.43
CA PRO A 61 6.73 -13.39 -0.63
C PRO A 61 5.72 -13.42 0.51
N VAL A 62 5.53 -14.58 1.13
CA VAL A 62 4.60 -14.77 2.25
C VAL A 62 4.85 -13.77 3.38
N ALA A 63 6.11 -13.52 3.74
CA ALA A 63 6.45 -12.56 4.79
C ALA A 63 6.06 -11.11 4.44
N ALA A 64 6.14 -10.74 3.14
CA ALA A 64 5.70 -9.43 2.67
C ALA A 64 4.18 -9.29 2.68
N ILE A 65 3.47 -10.35 2.29
CA ILE A 65 2.01 -10.40 2.30
C ILE A 65 1.48 -10.28 3.72
N GLU A 66 2.01 -11.05 4.67
CA GLU A 66 1.61 -11.00 6.08
C GLU A 66 1.93 -9.65 6.72
N ARG A 67 3.10 -9.09 6.42
CA ARG A 67 3.45 -7.75 6.86
C ARG A 67 2.49 -6.69 6.31
N ASN A 68 2.08 -6.81 5.05
CA ASN A 68 1.12 -5.91 4.44
C ASN A 68 -0.24 -5.99 5.15
N LYS A 69 -0.76 -7.20 5.37
CA LYS A 69 -2.01 -7.42 6.12
C LYS A 69 -1.96 -6.77 7.50
N PHE A 70 -0.87 -6.99 8.23
CA PHE A 70 -0.66 -6.38 9.54
C PHE A 70 -0.68 -4.84 9.47
N LEU A 71 0.11 -4.25 8.56
CA LEU A 71 0.19 -2.80 8.42
C LEU A 71 -1.16 -2.18 8.03
N ARG A 72 -1.88 -2.79 7.10
CA ARG A 72 -3.25 -2.36 6.71
C ARG A 72 -4.17 -2.31 7.91
N ALA A 73 -4.21 -3.38 8.70
CA ALA A 73 -5.06 -3.46 9.89
C ALA A 73 -4.69 -2.39 10.93
N GLU A 74 -3.41 -2.19 11.20
CA GLU A 74 -2.96 -1.18 12.17
C GLU A 74 -3.22 0.25 11.68
N ILE A 75 -2.97 0.54 10.41
CA ILE A 75 -3.28 1.86 9.82
C ILE A 75 -4.80 2.11 9.86
N HIS A 76 -5.62 1.12 9.52
CA HIS A 76 -7.07 1.26 9.62
C HIS A 76 -7.53 1.59 11.06
N LYS A 77 -6.97 0.92 12.07
CA LYS A 77 -7.26 1.27 13.49
C LYS A 77 -6.85 2.71 13.82
N ILE A 78 -5.72 3.16 13.30
CA ILE A 78 -5.24 4.54 13.49
C ILE A 78 -6.21 5.53 12.85
N THR A 79 -6.66 5.28 11.62
CA THR A 79 -7.62 6.18 10.95
C THR A 79 -8.94 6.26 11.70
N GLN A 80 -9.45 5.15 12.24
CA GLN A 80 -10.64 5.14 13.10
C GLN A 80 -10.45 6.01 14.35
N LYS A 81 -9.31 5.88 15.04
CA LYS A 81 -8.99 6.67 16.26
C LYS A 81 -8.82 8.17 15.99
N THR A 82 -8.45 8.54 14.77
CA THR A 82 -8.16 9.94 14.39
C THR A 82 -9.31 10.60 13.62
N GLY A 83 -10.41 9.90 13.39
CA GLY A 83 -11.52 10.41 12.59
C GLY A 83 -11.12 10.69 11.13
N THR A 84 -10.20 9.88 10.59
CA THR A 84 -9.69 9.99 9.23
C THR A 84 -10.29 8.87 8.38
N GLU A 85 -10.63 9.14 7.13
CA GLU A 85 -11.08 8.10 6.20
C GLU A 85 -9.90 7.20 5.81
N PHE A 86 -10.19 5.93 5.61
CA PHE A 86 -9.22 4.95 5.13
C PHE A 86 -9.60 4.46 3.73
N TRP A 87 -8.80 4.82 2.73
CA TRP A 87 -8.96 4.40 1.35
C TRP A 87 -7.92 3.34 1.01
N ASP A 88 -8.34 2.09 1.05
CA ASP A 88 -7.47 0.94 0.82
C ASP A 88 -7.56 0.47 -0.63
N THR A 89 -6.51 0.70 -1.40
CA THR A 89 -6.45 0.33 -2.82
C THR A 89 -6.02 -1.12 -3.06
N THR A 90 -5.74 -1.90 -2.00
CA THR A 90 -5.08 -3.20 -2.11
C THR A 90 -5.87 -4.21 -2.94
N GLU A 91 -7.15 -4.41 -2.62
CA GLU A 91 -7.92 -5.47 -3.29
C GLU A 91 -8.24 -5.10 -4.74
N TYR A 92 -8.48 -3.82 -5.02
CA TYR A 92 -8.65 -3.35 -6.39
C TYR A 92 -7.40 -3.58 -7.24
N LEU A 93 -6.23 -3.17 -6.74
CA LEU A 93 -4.97 -3.37 -7.44
C LEU A 93 -4.62 -4.85 -7.63
N LYS A 94 -4.92 -5.71 -6.65
CA LYS A 94 -4.75 -7.16 -6.79
C LYS A 94 -5.61 -7.75 -7.90
N GLU A 95 -6.85 -7.29 -8.03
CA GLU A 95 -7.75 -7.79 -9.06
C GLU A 95 -7.23 -7.45 -10.46
N ILE A 96 -6.82 -6.19 -10.67
CA ILE A 96 -6.23 -5.77 -11.94
C ILE A 96 -4.89 -6.49 -12.20
N ALA A 97 -4.07 -6.69 -11.15
CA ALA A 97 -2.77 -7.36 -11.25
C ALA A 97 -2.83 -8.83 -11.67
N ARG A 98 -4.01 -9.47 -11.63
CA ARG A 98 -4.20 -10.83 -12.14
C ARG A 98 -3.96 -10.94 -13.64
N ASN A 99 -4.28 -9.89 -14.37
CA ASN A 99 -4.27 -9.88 -15.83
C ASN A 99 -3.29 -8.86 -16.43
N GLN A 100 -2.70 -7.99 -15.60
CA GLN A 100 -1.88 -6.90 -16.09
C GLN A 100 -0.74 -6.58 -15.11
N LEU A 101 0.47 -6.33 -15.64
CA LEU A 101 1.57 -5.83 -14.81
C LEU A 101 1.37 -4.35 -14.49
N LEU A 102 1.34 -4.03 -13.21
CA LEU A 102 1.16 -2.68 -12.67
C LEU A 102 2.49 -2.00 -12.31
N HIS A 103 3.60 -2.74 -12.36
CA HIS A 103 4.97 -2.29 -12.08
C HIS A 103 5.92 -2.74 -13.19
N GLY A 104 7.13 -2.20 -13.22
CA GLY A 104 8.17 -2.65 -14.13
C GLY A 104 7.96 -2.26 -15.60
N PRO A 105 8.72 -2.89 -16.50
CA PRO A 105 9.67 -4.00 -16.26
C PRO A 105 11.03 -3.57 -15.69
N ARG A 106 11.38 -2.27 -15.75
CA ARG A 106 12.68 -1.77 -15.29
C ARG A 106 12.66 -1.31 -13.83
N ASP A 107 11.50 -0.97 -13.33
CA ASP A 107 11.30 -0.47 -11.96
C ASP A 107 10.21 -1.31 -11.27
N PRO A 108 10.60 -2.29 -10.43
CA PRO A 108 9.64 -3.15 -9.74
C PRO A 108 8.98 -2.48 -8.53
N ILE A 109 9.37 -1.24 -8.20
CA ILE A 109 8.91 -0.52 -7.00
C ILE A 109 7.77 0.42 -7.33
N HIS A 110 7.95 1.21 -8.41
CA HIS A 110 6.98 2.22 -8.79
C HIS A 110 5.96 1.66 -9.78
N LEU A 111 4.76 2.19 -9.69
CA LEU A 111 3.70 1.87 -10.65
C LEU A 111 4.14 2.30 -12.06
N ASN A 112 3.87 1.47 -13.05
CA ASN A 112 3.94 1.86 -14.45
C ASN A 112 2.65 2.61 -14.84
N ARG A 113 2.49 2.98 -16.10
CA ARG A 113 1.30 3.70 -16.59
C ARG A 113 0.00 2.99 -16.21
N ALA A 114 -0.11 1.69 -16.48
CA ALA A 114 -1.30 0.91 -16.15
C ALA A 114 -1.55 0.85 -14.63
N GLY A 115 -0.47 0.78 -13.84
CA GLY A 115 -0.56 0.83 -12.38
C GLY A 115 -1.09 2.17 -11.87
N TYR A 116 -0.66 3.29 -12.43
CA TYR A 116 -1.21 4.61 -12.08
C TYR A 116 -2.67 4.77 -12.51
N GLU A 117 -3.05 4.26 -13.68
CA GLU A 117 -4.44 4.25 -14.14
C GLU A 117 -5.33 3.46 -13.16
N ALA A 118 -4.94 2.22 -12.82
CA ALA A 118 -5.66 1.39 -11.86
C ALA A 118 -5.71 2.02 -10.45
N PHE A 119 -4.62 2.62 -9.99
CA PHE A 119 -4.59 3.33 -8.71
C PHE A 119 -5.56 4.52 -8.70
N THR A 120 -5.58 5.31 -9.76
CA THR A 120 -6.51 6.44 -9.91
C THR A 120 -7.96 5.98 -9.89
N GLU A 121 -8.30 4.93 -10.63
CA GLU A 121 -9.65 4.36 -10.64
C GLU A 121 -10.08 3.87 -9.26
N SER A 122 -9.17 3.22 -8.52
CA SER A 122 -9.41 2.81 -7.14
C SER A 122 -9.75 4.01 -6.25
N ILE A 123 -9.01 5.12 -6.36
CA ILE A 123 -9.30 6.35 -5.59
C ILE A 123 -10.64 6.96 -5.99
N LEU A 124 -10.93 7.03 -7.28
CA LEU A 124 -12.19 7.57 -7.79
C LEU A 124 -13.41 6.79 -7.28
N SER A 125 -13.26 5.51 -6.98
CA SER A 125 -14.35 4.70 -6.41
C SER A 125 -14.77 5.17 -5.02
N TYR A 126 -13.85 5.74 -4.23
CA TYR A 126 -14.15 6.33 -2.92
C TYR A 126 -14.78 7.73 -3.00
N LEU A 127 -14.60 8.42 -4.12
CA LEU A 127 -15.15 9.76 -4.33
C LEU A 127 -16.56 9.74 -4.92
N LYS A 128 -17.00 8.60 -5.46
CA LYS A 128 -18.38 8.48 -5.97
C LYS A 128 -19.37 8.45 -4.81
N PRO A 129 -20.51 9.18 -4.92
CA PRO A 129 -21.57 9.05 -3.93
C PRO A 129 -21.98 7.59 -3.82
N GLN A 130 -22.04 7.06 -2.60
CA GLN A 130 -22.64 5.75 -2.37
C GLN A 130 -24.15 5.93 -2.57
N SER A 131 -24.65 5.39 -3.67
CA SER A 131 -26.09 5.34 -4.00
C SER A 131 -26.83 4.39 -3.08
#